data_7f550ab2327ed1e4aeb5933341b69de1
#
_entry.id   7f550ab2327ed1e4aeb5933341b69de1
#
_cell.length_a   1.000
_cell.length_b   1.000
_cell.length_c   1.000
_cell.angle_alpha   90.00
_cell.angle_beta   90.00
_cell.angle_gamma   90.00
#
_symmetry.space_group_name_H-M   'P 1'
#
loop_
_entity.id
_entity.type
_entity.pdbx_description
1 polymer ?
#
loop_
_entity_poly.entity_id
_entity_poly.type
_entity_poly.pdbx_seq_one_letter_code
_entity_poly.pdbx_strand_id
1 'polypeptide(L)'
;ETIVGSVAEQRQIFKGADHAFLWKPKLRIPDIYENASNQNAFADLLHACDHCNCAQDVVAAIQRIDAIGIKGLGPAVANLLYFIHPTLVAPFNTAIVKGFNAVAGGGVKLGRWDHYLSMREGLLRLNEQYRLKLSNDLGAIAGLMFDVGAGRYAAPPAAMDGTAIDLWRKDLERVRQESAAMQKELALARESDSTHTVVQALLRDLGKALGFDVWIASNDRGRVHG
;
A
#
# COMPACT_ATOMS: atom_id res chain seq x y z
N GLU A 1 16.08 -4.84 8.11
CA GLU A 1 16.02 -3.36 8.15
C GLU A 1 16.28 -2.75 6.78
N THR A 2 17.36 -3.13 6.08
CA THR A 2 17.74 -2.53 4.78
C THR A 2 16.64 -2.62 3.73
N ILE A 3 16.02 -3.79 3.53
CA ILE A 3 14.93 -3.99 2.55
C ILE A 3 13.75 -3.08 2.86
N VAL A 4 13.33 -3.04 4.12
CA VAL A 4 12.19 -2.21 4.55
C VAL A 4 12.51 -0.73 4.43
N GLY A 5 13.72 -0.32 4.80
CA GLY A 5 14.20 1.05 4.63
C GLY A 5 14.19 1.45 3.16
N SER A 6 14.79 0.62 2.29
CA SER A 6 14.84 0.87 0.85
C SER A 6 13.44 1.02 0.23
N VAL A 7 12.48 0.15 0.60
CA VAL A 7 11.09 0.26 0.12
C VAL A 7 10.44 1.53 0.65
N ALA A 8 10.63 1.87 1.93
CA ALA A 8 10.05 3.07 2.53
C ALA A 8 10.60 4.38 1.92
N GLU A 9 11.87 4.38 1.51
CA GLU A 9 12.53 5.52 0.86
C GLU A 9 12.05 5.76 -0.57
N GLN A 10 11.55 4.72 -1.25
CA GLN A 10 11.08 4.79 -2.64
C GLN A 10 9.65 5.35 -2.80
N ARG A 11 9.18 6.16 -1.86
CA ARG A 11 7.80 6.72 -1.87
C ARG A 11 7.46 7.48 -3.16
N GLN A 12 8.44 8.05 -3.84
CA GLN A 12 8.20 8.77 -5.09
C GLN A 12 7.96 7.84 -6.28
N ILE A 13 8.62 6.67 -6.30
CA ILE A 13 8.47 5.66 -7.35
C ILE A 13 7.11 4.96 -7.23
N PHE A 14 6.67 4.71 -6.00
CA PHE A 14 5.40 4.05 -5.72
C PHE A 14 4.29 5.04 -5.33
N LYS A 15 4.27 6.20 -5.96
CA LYS A 15 3.26 7.22 -5.74
C LYS A 15 1.86 6.64 -6.02
N GLY A 16 0.99 6.67 -5.02
CA GLY A 16 -0.33 6.05 -5.09
C GLY A 16 -0.45 4.68 -4.40
N ALA A 17 0.66 4.08 -3.96
CA ALA A 17 0.65 2.84 -3.19
C ALA A 17 0.65 3.06 -1.66
N ASP A 18 0.05 4.15 -1.19
CA ASP A 18 -0.03 4.52 0.23
C ASP A 18 -0.58 3.39 1.09
N HIS A 19 -1.51 2.60 0.56
CA HIS A 19 -2.09 1.45 1.23
C HIS A 19 -1.06 0.38 1.63
N ALA A 20 0.03 0.23 0.87
CA ALA A 20 1.12 -0.68 1.18
C ALA A 20 2.25 0.01 1.98
N PHE A 21 2.47 1.32 1.77
CA PHE A 21 3.57 2.06 2.39
C PHE A 21 3.25 2.65 3.77
N LEU A 22 2.00 2.71 4.17
CA LEU A 22 1.65 3.07 5.55
C LEU A 22 1.97 1.95 6.56
N TRP A 23 2.48 0.83 6.07
CA TRP A 23 3.13 -0.12 6.96
C TRP A 23 4.37 0.53 7.57
N LYS A 24 4.27 0.88 8.82
CA LYS A 24 5.43 1.18 9.65
C LYS A 24 5.84 -0.14 10.30
N PRO A 25 6.83 -0.86 9.75
CA PRO A 25 7.35 -2.02 10.43
C PRO A 25 7.76 -1.52 11.80
N LYS A 26 7.33 -2.20 12.83
CA LYS A 26 7.99 -2.07 14.13
C LYS A 26 9.41 -2.53 13.88
N LEU A 27 10.32 -1.60 13.64
CA LEU A 27 11.72 -1.83 13.30
C LEU A 27 12.47 -2.61 14.39
N ARG A 28 11.79 -2.91 15.50
CA ARG A 28 12.24 -3.80 16.55
C ARG A 28 11.17 -4.86 16.76
N ILE A 29 11.41 -6.01 16.16
CA ILE A 29 10.85 -7.28 16.60
C ILE A 29 12.03 -7.97 17.29
N PRO A 30 12.24 -7.76 18.61
CA PRO A 30 13.41 -8.27 19.31
C PRO A 30 13.60 -9.76 19.10
N ASP A 31 12.49 -10.53 19.09
CA ASP A 31 12.49 -11.96 18.89
C ASP A 31 13.03 -12.40 17.52
N ILE A 32 13.05 -11.53 16.52
CA ILE A 32 13.72 -11.81 15.23
C ILE A 32 15.19 -11.43 15.30
N TYR A 33 15.53 -10.25 15.83
CA TYR A 33 16.89 -9.73 15.77
C TYR A 33 17.83 -10.41 16.78
N GLU A 34 17.30 -10.90 17.89
CA GLU A 34 18.05 -11.47 18.98
C GLU A 34 18.02 -13.01 19.03
N ASN A 35 17.17 -13.64 18.22
CA ASN A 35 16.99 -15.09 18.18
C ASN A 35 17.30 -15.64 16.79
N ALA A 36 18.42 -16.36 16.66
CA ALA A 36 18.88 -16.93 15.39
C ALA A 36 17.86 -17.92 14.77
N SER A 37 17.14 -18.68 15.58
CA SER A 37 16.10 -19.60 15.07
C SER A 37 14.95 -18.83 14.44
N ASN A 38 14.52 -17.73 15.06
CA ASN A 38 13.45 -16.88 14.50
C ASN A 38 13.92 -16.11 13.26
N GLN A 39 15.20 -15.70 13.22
CA GLN A 39 15.80 -15.12 12.01
C GLN A 39 15.74 -16.08 10.83
N ASN A 40 16.16 -17.33 11.06
CA ASN A 40 16.13 -18.38 10.05
C ASN A 40 14.69 -18.67 9.59
N ALA A 41 13.75 -18.81 10.52
CA ALA A 41 12.35 -19.03 10.19
C ALA A 41 11.75 -17.89 9.35
N PHE A 42 12.12 -16.64 9.64
CA PHE A 42 11.69 -15.49 8.84
C PHE A 42 12.39 -15.45 7.47
N ALA A 43 13.67 -15.78 7.40
CA ALA A 43 14.38 -15.92 6.14
C ALA A 43 13.78 -17.03 5.27
N ASP A 44 13.43 -18.17 5.87
CA ASP A 44 12.76 -19.29 5.19
C ASP A 44 11.38 -18.87 4.63
N LEU A 45 10.62 -18.05 5.36
CA LEU A 45 9.37 -17.47 4.84
C LEU A 45 9.62 -16.65 3.58
N LEU A 46 10.58 -15.74 3.61
CA LEU A 46 10.90 -14.87 2.46
C LEU A 46 11.41 -15.70 1.29
N HIS A 47 12.30 -16.65 1.55
CA HIS A 47 12.84 -17.55 0.53
C HIS A 47 11.76 -18.45 -0.08
N ALA A 48 10.90 -19.04 0.75
CA ALA A 48 9.76 -19.81 0.26
C ALA A 48 8.84 -18.94 -0.61
N CYS A 49 8.53 -17.72 -0.20
CA CYS A 49 7.70 -16.82 -0.98
C CYS A 49 8.36 -16.35 -2.29
N ASP A 50 9.67 -16.16 -2.31
CA ASP A 50 10.41 -15.82 -3.54
C ASP A 50 10.31 -16.93 -4.61
N HIS A 51 10.20 -18.18 -4.17
CA HIS A 51 10.12 -19.35 -5.04
C HIS A 51 8.71 -19.90 -5.25
N CYS A 52 7.70 -19.35 -4.55
CA CYS A 52 6.30 -19.77 -4.70
C CYS A 52 5.74 -19.35 -6.05
N ASN A 53 5.01 -20.28 -6.68
CA ASN A 53 4.33 -20.03 -7.97
C ASN A 53 2.80 -20.11 -7.86
N CYS A 54 2.26 -20.50 -6.71
CA CYS A 54 0.83 -20.66 -6.50
C CYS A 54 0.38 -20.16 -5.12
N ALA A 55 -0.93 -19.92 -5.02
CA ALA A 55 -1.55 -19.42 -3.79
C ALA A 55 -1.40 -20.38 -2.61
N GLN A 56 -1.43 -21.69 -2.86
CA GLN A 56 -1.32 -22.73 -1.84
C GLN A 56 0.04 -22.70 -1.15
N ASP A 57 1.12 -22.51 -1.91
CA ASP A 57 2.48 -22.44 -1.39
C ASP A 57 2.68 -21.23 -0.49
N VAL A 58 2.17 -20.06 -0.92
CA VAL A 58 2.20 -18.83 -0.13
C VAL A 58 1.42 -18.98 1.18
N VAL A 59 0.21 -19.54 1.12
CA VAL A 59 -0.60 -19.80 2.32
C VAL A 59 0.08 -20.78 3.24
N ALA A 60 0.66 -21.85 2.71
CA ALA A 60 1.41 -22.82 3.52
C ALA A 60 2.65 -22.19 4.18
N ALA A 61 3.37 -21.30 3.50
CA ALA A 61 4.49 -20.57 4.07
C ALA A 61 4.05 -19.65 5.22
N ILE A 62 2.93 -18.95 5.05
CA ILE A 62 2.32 -18.12 6.10
C ILE A 62 1.90 -18.96 7.29
N GLN A 63 1.26 -20.10 7.07
CA GLN A 63 0.84 -20.99 8.15
C GLN A 63 2.01 -21.56 8.93
N ARG A 64 3.13 -21.87 8.26
CA ARG A 64 4.35 -22.34 8.93
C ARG A 64 4.92 -21.27 9.86
N ILE A 65 5.02 -20.02 9.44
CA ILE A 65 5.56 -18.96 10.29
C ILE A 65 4.61 -18.59 11.43
N ASP A 66 3.29 -18.66 11.21
CA ASP A 66 2.28 -18.46 12.27
C ASP A 66 2.40 -19.53 13.36
N ALA A 67 2.60 -20.80 12.97
CA ALA A 67 2.75 -21.92 13.89
C ALA A 67 3.98 -21.80 14.81
N ILE A 68 5.03 -21.10 14.37
CA ILE A 68 6.23 -20.85 15.20
C ILE A 68 5.92 -19.83 16.32
N GLY A 69 4.95 -18.95 16.12
CA GLY A 69 4.47 -18.03 17.16
C GLY A 69 5.48 -16.95 17.55
N ILE A 70 6.25 -16.43 16.59
CA ILE A 70 7.27 -15.40 16.85
C ILE A 70 6.59 -14.14 17.37
N LYS A 71 6.90 -13.75 18.60
CA LYS A 71 6.31 -12.60 19.28
C LYS A 71 6.56 -11.31 18.52
N GLY A 72 5.49 -10.59 18.20
CA GLY A 72 5.54 -9.31 17.48
C GLY A 72 5.61 -9.46 15.95
N LEU A 73 5.81 -10.66 15.42
CA LEU A 73 5.73 -10.96 14.01
C LEU A 73 4.29 -11.35 13.67
N GLY A 74 3.57 -10.47 13.01
CA GLY A 74 2.18 -10.68 12.63
C GLY A 74 1.94 -10.35 11.16
N PRO A 75 0.67 -10.31 10.74
CA PRO A 75 0.29 -10.13 9.33
C PRO A 75 0.75 -8.83 8.66
N ALA A 76 1.28 -7.88 9.42
CA ALA A 76 1.92 -6.69 8.83
C ALA A 76 3.07 -7.04 7.88
N VAL A 77 3.69 -8.21 8.04
CA VAL A 77 4.69 -8.77 7.12
C VAL A 77 4.12 -9.05 5.73
N ALA A 78 2.81 -9.26 5.60
CA ALA A 78 2.17 -9.42 4.31
C ALA A 78 2.42 -8.25 3.35
N ASN A 79 2.71 -7.04 3.87
CA ASN A 79 3.11 -5.92 3.03
C ASN A 79 4.44 -6.16 2.29
N LEU A 80 5.39 -6.90 2.88
CA LEU A 80 6.60 -7.34 2.16
C LEU A 80 6.27 -8.40 1.13
N LEU A 81 5.50 -9.41 1.51
CA LEU A 81 5.12 -10.50 0.63
C LEU A 81 4.30 -10.01 -0.56
N TYR A 82 3.52 -8.94 -0.39
CA TYR A 82 2.77 -8.30 -1.46
C TYR A 82 3.69 -7.82 -2.60
N PHE A 83 4.85 -7.24 -2.29
CA PHE A 83 5.78 -6.80 -3.33
C PHE A 83 6.40 -7.95 -4.13
N ILE A 84 6.44 -9.14 -3.55
CA ILE A 84 6.89 -10.36 -4.25
C ILE A 84 5.73 -10.95 -5.07
N HIS A 85 4.52 -11.00 -4.49
CA HIS A 85 3.35 -11.66 -5.07
C HIS A 85 2.10 -10.77 -5.01
N PRO A 86 2.00 -9.72 -5.84
CA PRO A 86 0.87 -8.80 -5.80
C PRO A 86 -0.48 -9.43 -6.16
N THR A 87 -0.47 -10.54 -6.89
CA THR A 87 -1.69 -11.28 -7.26
C THR A 87 -2.11 -12.35 -6.24
N LEU A 88 -1.24 -12.68 -5.30
CA LEU A 88 -1.46 -13.76 -4.32
C LEU A 88 -1.57 -13.25 -2.89
N VAL A 89 -0.97 -12.11 -2.59
CA VAL A 89 -0.87 -11.52 -1.26
C VAL A 89 -1.45 -10.11 -1.28
N ALA A 90 -2.31 -9.79 -0.34
CA ALA A 90 -2.84 -8.45 -0.15
C ALA A 90 -2.03 -7.71 0.93
N PRO A 91 -1.81 -6.40 0.80
CA PRO A 91 -1.31 -5.59 1.89
C PRO A 91 -2.27 -5.61 3.08
N PHE A 92 -1.74 -5.37 4.29
CA PHE A 92 -2.51 -5.47 5.52
C PHE A 92 -2.17 -4.35 6.51
N ASN A 93 -3.11 -3.48 6.77
CA ASN A 93 -2.99 -2.41 7.77
C ASN A 93 -4.36 -2.02 8.33
N THR A 94 -4.37 -1.10 9.28
CA THR A 94 -5.59 -0.67 9.98
C THR A 94 -6.66 -0.11 9.04
N ALA A 95 -6.28 0.72 8.06
CA ALA A 95 -7.24 1.31 7.13
C ALA A 95 -7.82 0.27 6.18
N ILE A 96 -6.99 -0.64 5.65
CA ILE A 96 -7.45 -1.75 4.79
C ILE A 96 -8.45 -2.63 5.54
N VAL A 97 -8.12 -3.03 6.77
CA VAL A 97 -9.02 -3.87 7.60
C VAL A 97 -10.34 -3.16 7.90
N LYS A 98 -10.29 -1.87 8.25
CA LYS A 98 -11.49 -1.07 8.49
C LYS A 98 -12.38 -0.98 7.25
N GLY A 99 -11.78 -0.70 6.10
CA GLY A 99 -12.53 -0.62 4.84
C GLY A 99 -13.08 -1.97 4.40
N PHE A 100 -12.29 -3.05 4.51
CA PHE A 100 -12.77 -4.41 4.22
C PHE A 100 -13.98 -4.79 5.08
N ASN A 101 -13.92 -4.53 6.38
CA ASN A 101 -15.04 -4.80 7.28
C ASN A 101 -16.27 -3.98 6.92
N ALA A 102 -16.10 -2.74 6.50
CA ALA A 102 -17.21 -1.88 6.08
C ALA A 102 -17.84 -2.33 4.75
N VAL A 103 -17.05 -2.83 3.80
CA VAL A 103 -17.52 -3.25 2.47
C VAL A 103 -18.06 -4.68 2.48
N ALA A 104 -17.36 -5.59 3.15
CA ALA A 104 -17.67 -7.03 3.16
C ALA A 104 -18.54 -7.47 4.33
N GLY A 105 -18.88 -6.57 5.27
CA GLY A 105 -19.61 -6.91 6.50
C GLY A 105 -18.80 -7.82 7.43
N GLY A 106 -17.46 -7.79 7.33
CA GLY A 106 -16.58 -8.70 8.07
C GLY A 106 -16.25 -8.23 9.47
N GLY A 107 -15.65 -9.13 10.27
CA GLY A 107 -15.15 -8.88 11.64
C GLY A 107 -13.64 -9.11 11.75
N VAL A 108 -12.87 -8.84 10.69
CA VAL A 108 -11.41 -9.01 10.65
C VAL A 108 -10.73 -8.09 11.65
N LYS A 109 -9.77 -8.63 12.40
CA LYS A 109 -8.97 -7.92 13.41
C LYS A 109 -7.49 -7.95 13.02
N LEU A 110 -6.77 -6.92 13.41
CA LEU A 110 -5.31 -6.86 13.25
C LEU A 110 -4.60 -7.87 14.16
N GLY A 111 -3.37 -8.23 13.78
CA GLY A 111 -2.44 -8.99 14.62
C GLY A 111 -2.58 -10.51 14.55
N ARG A 112 -3.53 -11.04 13.79
CA ARG A 112 -3.77 -12.49 13.66
C ARG A 112 -3.73 -12.92 12.20
N TRP A 113 -2.99 -13.96 11.91
CA TRP A 113 -2.83 -14.50 10.56
C TRP A 113 -4.10 -15.15 10.01
N ASP A 114 -4.90 -15.81 10.85
CA ASP A 114 -6.19 -16.36 10.46
C ASP A 114 -7.16 -15.27 9.97
N HIS A 115 -7.17 -14.12 10.64
CA HIS A 115 -7.93 -12.96 10.20
C HIS A 115 -7.39 -12.37 8.88
N TYR A 116 -6.07 -12.34 8.70
CA TYR A 116 -5.46 -11.95 7.43
C TYR A 116 -5.86 -12.87 6.29
N LEU A 117 -5.76 -14.19 6.49
CA LEU A 117 -6.14 -15.17 5.47
C LEU A 117 -7.62 -15.08 5.13
N SER A 118 -8.49 -14.89 6.12
CA SER A 118 -9.93 -14.65 5.91
C SER A 118 -10.18 -13.38 5.08
N MET A 119 -9.49 -12.28 5.36
CA MET A 119 -9.58 -11.05 4.56
C MET A 119 -9.08 -11.30 3.13
N ARG A 120 -7.93 -11.95 2.96
CA ARG A 120 -7.37 -12.28 1.65
C ARG A 120 -8.38 -13.07 0.79
N GLU A 121 -9.00 -14.10 1.35
CA GLU A 121 -10.06 -14.86 0.67
C GLU A 121 -11.27 -14.00 0.34
N GLY A 122 -11.67 -13.11 1.25
CA GLY A 122 -12.74 -12.15 0.99
C GLY A 122 -12.42 -11.22 -0.17
N LEU A 123 -11.20 -10.71 -0.27
CA LEU A 123 -10.75 -9.89 -1.40
C LEU A 123 -10.74 -10.68 -2.71
N LEU A 124 -10.30 -11.94 -2.70
CA LEU A 124 -10.36 -12.82 -3.87
C LEU A 124 -11.79 -13.08 -4.34
N ARG A 125 -12.72 -13.33 -3.41
CA ARG A 125 -14.15 -13.48 -3.75
C ARG A 125 -14.74 -12.19 -4.33
N LEU A 126 -14.44 -11.05 -3.76
CA LEU A 126 -14.85 -9.75 -4.31
C LEU A 126 -14.27 -9.54 -5.71
N ASN A 127 -13.01 -9.89 -5.92
CA ASN A 127 -12.39 -9.78 -7.23
C ASN A 127 -13.05 -10.70 -8.25
N GLU A 128 -13.34 -11.95 -7.89
CA GLU A 128 -14.05 -12.90 -8.79
C GLU A 128 -15.46 -12.40 -9.11
N GLN A 129 -16.18 -11.86 -8.15
CA GLN A 129 -17.51 -11.29 -8.37
C GLN A 129 -17.50 -10.10 -9.33
N TYR A 130 -16.43 -9.29 -9.29
CA TYR A 130 -16.29 -8.07 -10.09
C TYR A 130 -15.12 -8.12 -11.07
N ARG A 131 -14.66 -9.31 -11.46
CA ARG A 131 -13.43 -9.55 -12.25
C ARG A 131 -13.29 -8.75 -13.53
N LEU A 132 -14.40 -8.31 -14.11
CA LEU A 132 -14.38 -7.45 -15.30
C LEU A 132 -14.13 -5.98 -14.98
N LYS A 133 -14.11 -5.59 -13.70
CA LYS A 133 -13.97 -4.21 -13.24
C LYS A 133 -12.80 -4.00 -12.29
N LEU A 134 -12.30 -5.06 -11.68
CA LEU A 134 -11.21 -5.03 -10.72
C LEU A 134 -9.94 -5.66 -11.30
N SER A 135 -8.80 -5.31 -10.74
CA SER A 135 -7.49 -5.83 -11.12
C SER A 135 -7.22 -7.21 -10.50
N ASN A 136 -6.36 -8.01 -11.14
CA ASN A 136 -5.79 -9.20 -10.50
C ASN A 136 -4.78 -8.85 -9.40
N ASP A 137 -4.31 -7.62 -9.35
CA ASP A 137 -3.48 -7.11 -8.27
C ASP A 137 -4.32 -6.91 -7.00
N LEU A 138 -4.03 -7.70 -5.97
CA LEU A 138 -4.72 -7.60 -4.68
C LEU A 138 -4.44 -6.28 -3.96
N GLY A 139 -3.33 -5.61 -4.29
CA GLY A 139 -3.03 -4.28 -3.80
C GLY A 139 -4.00 -3.23 -4.35
N ALA A 140 -4.43 -3.34 -5.60
CA ALA A 140 -5.44 -2.42 -6.15
C ALA A 140 -6.78 -2.53 -5.40
N ILE A 141 -7.21 -3.77 -5.10
CA ILE A 141 -8.43 -4.02 -4.33
C ILE A 141 -8.25 -3.56 -2.88
N ALA A 142 -7.11 -3.88 -2.27
CA ALA A 142 -6.77 -3.41 -0.93
C ALA A 142 -6.64 -1.89 -0.86
N GLY A 143 -6.22 -1.24 -1.94
CA GLY A 143 -6.19 0.22 -2.09
C GLY A 143 -7.59 0.82 -2.01
N LEU A 144 -8.57 0.23 -2.69
CA LEU A 144 -9.97 0.63 -2.55
C LEU A 144 -10.46 0.47 -1.10
N MET A 145 -10.14 -0.65 -0.44
CA MET A 145 -10.48 -0.85 0.98
C MET A 145 -9.78 0.18 1.87
N PHE A 146 -8.52 0.50 1.56
CA PHE A 146 -7.78 1.54 2.26
C PHE A 146 -8.48 2.89 2.15
N ASP A 147 -8.90 3.29 0.98
CA ASP A 147 -9.55 4.58 0.75
C ASP A 147 -10.91 4.67 1.46
N VAL A 148 -11.69 3.59 1.48
CA VAL A 148 -12.91 3.49 2.28
C VAL A 148 -12.58 3.58 3.78
N GLY A 149 -11.61 2.82 4.25
CA GLY A 149 -11.22 2.80 5.67
C GLY A 149 -10.58 4.07 6.18
N ALA A 150 -9.93 4.83 5.29
CA ALA A 150 -9.37 6.17 5.55
C ALA A 150 -10.42 7.29 5.41
N GLY A 151 -11.66 6.98 4.97
CA GLY A 151 -12.73 7.96 4.77
C GLY A 151 -12.61 8.76 3.48
N ARG A 152 -11.77 8.35 2.54
CA ARG A 152 -11.64 8.97 1.21
C ARG A 152 -12.79 8.59 0.28
N TYR A 153 -13.38 7.42 0.49
CA TYR A 153 -14.61 6.96 -0.15
C TYR A 153 -15.66 6.63 0.91
N ALA A 154 -16.91 6.93 0.60
CA ALA A 154 -18.02 6.56 1.45
C ALA A 154 -18.22 5.04 1.45
N ALA A 155 -18.24 4.42 2.62
CA ALA A 155 -18.59 3.02 2.76
C ALA A 155 -20.05 2.79 2.33
N PRO A 156 -20.37 1.67 1.66
CA PRO A 156 -21.75 1.33 1.36
C PRO A 156 -22.57 1.21 2.66
N PRO A 157 -23.86 1.57 2.64
CA PRO A 157 -24.70 1.46 3.82
C PRO A 157 -24.89 -0.01 4.22
N ALA A 158 -24.88 -0.29 5.52
CA ALA A 158 -25.10 -1.64 6.06
C ALA A 158 -26.54 -2.12 5.83
N ALA A 159 -27.49 -1.19 5.71
CA ALA A 159 -28.89 -1.47 5.41
C ALA A 159 -29.37 -0.56 4.28
N MET A 160 -30.28 -1.06 3.46
CA MET A 160 -30.86 -0.30 2.33
C MET A 160 -32.18 0.39 2.74
N ASP A 161 -32.23 0.97 3.94
CA ASP A 161 -33.34 1.83 4.37
C ASP A 161 -33.13 3.29 3.94
N GLY A 162 -34.22 4.07 3.92
CA GLY A 162 -34.19 5.44 3.43
C GLY A 162 -33.24 6.34 4.21
N THR A 163 -33.16 6.18 5.54
CA THR A 163 -32.28 6.98 6.41
C THR A 163 -30.81 6.67 6.15
N ALA A 164 -30.46 5.38 6.04
CA ALA A 164 -29.10 4.96 5.76
C ALA A 164 -28.65 5.41 4.35
N ILE A 165 -29.54 5.36 3.38
CA ILE A 165 -29.27 5.84 2.02
C ILE A 165 -29.04 7.35 1.99
N ASP A 166 -29.83 8.14 2.73
CA ASP A 166 -29.67 9.60 2.77
C ASP A 166 -28.39 10.02 3.50
N LEU A 167 -27.99 9.31 4.56
CA LEU A 167 -26.71 9.50 5.21
C LEU A 167 -25.54 9.17 4.28
N TRP A 168 -25.65 8.07 3.55
CA TRP A 168 -24.64 7.68 2.57
C TRP A 168 -24.51 8.68 1.42
N ARG A 169 -25.63 9.24 0.93
CA ARG A 169 -25.61 10.29 -0.10
C ARG A 169 -24.89 11.56 0.39
N LYS A 170 -25.13 11.96 1.63
CA LYS A 170 -24.42 13.10 2.24
C LYS A 170 -22.93 12.84 2.36
N ASP A 171 -22.56 11.62 2.76
CA ASP A 171 -21.17 11.22 2.88
C ASP A 171 -20.47 11.15 1.51
N LEU A 172 -21.16 10.65 0.48
CA LEU A 172 -20.69 10.70 -0.90
C LEU A 172 -20.42 12.12 -1.38
N GLU A 173 -21.31 13.05 -1.08
CA GLU A 173 -21.15 14.46 -1.50
C GLU A 173 -19.96 15.11 -0.78
N ARG A 174 -19.79 14.87 0.51
CA ARG A 174 -18.62 15.30 1.28
C ARG A 174 -17.33 14.78 0.66
N VAL A 175 -17.24 13.48 0.39
CA VAL A 175 -16.06 12.82 -0.20
C VAL A 175 -15.75 13.38 -1.59
N ARG A 176 -16.77 13.66 -2.41
CA ARG A 176 -16.59 14.30 -3.73
C ARG A 176 -15.99 15.69 -3.61
N GLN A 177 -16.47 16.50 -2.67
CA GLN A 177 -15.96 17.86 -2.44
C GLN A 177 -14.51 17.83 -1.96
N GLU A 178 -14.18 16.96 -1.00
CA GLU A 178 -12.81 16.75 -0.51
C GLU A 178 -11.87 16.26 -1.62
N SER A 179 -12.33 15.32 -2.45
CA SER A 179 -11.56 14.83 -3.60
C SER A 179 -11.30 15.90 -4.65
N ALA A 180 -12.32 16.72 -4.95
CA ALA A 180 -12.17 17.84 -5.89
C ALA A 180 -11.19 18.90 -5.37
N ALA A 181 -11.22 19.20 -4.08
CA ALA A 181 -10.29 20.11 -3.45
C ALA A 181 -8.85 19.56 -3.51
N MET A 182 -8.65 18.30 -3.19
CA MET A 182 -7.34 17.63 -3.27
C MET A 182 -6.80 17.58 -4.70
N GLN A 183 -7.65 17.29 -5.70
CA GLN A 183 -7.25 17.29 -7.11
C GLN A 183 -6.77 18.68 -7.57
N LYS A 184 -7.47 19.74 -7.13
CA LYS A 184 -7.06 21.12 -7.41
C LYS A 184 -5.71 21.44 -6.77
N GLU A 185 -5.50 21.05 -5.54
CA GLU A 185 -4.21 21.22 -4.84
C GLU A 185 -3.08 20.48 -5.54
N LEU A 186 -3.31 19.22 -5.94
CA LEU A 186 -2.34 18.43 -6.69
C LEU A 186 -2.03 19.03 -8.06
N ALA A 187 -3.01 19.61 -8.74
CA ALA A 187 -2.81 20.29 -10.02
C ALA A 187 -1.91 21.52 -9.85
N LEU A 188 -2.17 22.34 -8.83
CA LEU A 188 -1.33 23.50 -8.50
C LEU A 188 0.09 23.11 -8.10
N ALA A 189 0.25 22.04 -7.32
CA ALA A 189 1.58 21.52 -6.96
C ALA A 189 2.36 21.01 -8.18
N ARG A 190 1.69 20.34 -9.13
CA ARG A 190 2.32 19.88 -10.39
C ARG A 190 2.74 21.06 -11.28
N GLU A 191 1.93 22.11 -11.35
CA GLU A 191 2.25 23.32 -12.09
C GLU A 191 3.47 24.01 -11.48
N SER A 192 3.53 24.12 -10.15
CA SER A 192 4.69 24.66 -9.42
C SER A 192 5.95 23.83 -9.66
N ASP A 193 5.86 22.50 -9.60
CA ASP A 193 6.97 21.59 -9.88
C ASP A 193 7.49 21.73 -11.33
N SER A 194 6.57 21.86 -12.30
CA SER A 194 6.92 22.07 -13.71
C SER A 194 7.67 23.38 -13.90
N THR A 195 7.18 24.49 -13.30
CA THR A 195 7.82 25.79 -13.35
C THR A 195 9.22 25.76 -12.73
N HIS A 196 9.39 25.11 -11.59
CA HIS A 196 10.68 24.96 -10.92
C HIS A 196 11.68 24.20 -11.80
N THR A 197 11.23 23.14 -12.45
CA THR A 197 12.06 22.32 -13.37
C THR A 197 12.51 23.12 -14.59
N VAL A 198 11.64 23.94 -15.17
CA VAL A 198 11.97 24.84 -16.31
C VAL A 198 13.01 25.88 -15.91
N VAL A 199 12.84 26.51 -14.74
CA VAL A 199 13.81 27.50 -14.22
C VAL A 199 15.17 26.84 -13.98
N GLN A 200 15.22 25.64 -13.41
CA GLN A 200 16.46 24.91 -13.21
C GLN A 200 17.15 24.56 -14.52
N ALA A 201 16.40 24.16 -15.55
CA ALA A 201 16.95 23.91 -16.89
C ALA A 201 17.59 25.17 -17.51
N LEU A 202 16.91 26.30 -17.43
CA LEU A 202 17.41 27.59 -17.92
C LEU A 202 18.68 28.02 -17.16
N LEU A 203 18.71 27.88 -15.84
CA LEU A 203 19.91 28.20 -15.04
C LEU A 203 21.09 27.29 -15.37
N ARG A 204 20.84 26.00 -15.59
CA ARG A 204 21.85 25.03 -16.02
C ARG A 204 22.44 25.45 -17.37
N ASP A 205 21.59 25.77 -18.34
CA ASP A 205 22.02 26.10 -19.70
C ASP A 205 22.76 27.45 -19.73
N LEU A 206 22.30 28.42 -18.95
CA LEU A 206 22.99 29.67 -18.74
C LEU A 206 24.39 29.47 -18.12
N GLY A 207 24.46 28.66 -17.03
CA GLY A 207 25.74 28.35 -16.39
C GLY A 207 26.74 27.71 -17.35
N LYS A 208 26.28 26.73 -18.17
CA LYS A 208 27.13 26.13 -19.21
C LYS A 208 27.57 27.12 -20.27
N ALA A 209 26.68 27.98 -20.73
CA ALA A 209 26.99 29.01 -21.71
C ALA A 209 28.03 30.03 -21.20
N LEU A 210 28.10 30.27 -19.91
CA LEU A 210 29.07 31.11 -19.21
C LEU A 210 30.38 30.38 -18.88
N GLY A 211 30.52 29.08 -19.22
CA GLY A 211 31.72 28.29 -19.00
C GLY A 211 31.86 27.73 -17.57
N PHE A 212 30.77 27.69 -16.79
CA PHE A 212 30.78 27.11 -15.45
C PHE A 212 30.49 25.60 -15.47
N ASP A 213 31.14 24.88 -14.58
CA ASP A 213 30.73 23.51 -14.25
C ASP A 213 29.44 23.54 -13.42
N VAL A 214 28.35 23.12 -14.05
CA VAL A 214 27.02 23.16 -13.41
C VAL A 214 26.71 21.82 -12.78
N TRP A 215 26.48 21.82 -11.48
CA TRP A 215 26.03 20.66 -10.75
C TRP A 215 24.49 20.67 -10.55
N ILE A 216 23.85 19.55 -10.88
CA ILE A 216 22.40 19.36 -10.67
C ILE A 216 22.21 18.44 -9.48
N ALA A 217 21.34 18.82 -8.55
CA ALA A 217 21.00 17.98 -7.39
C ALA A 217 20.50 16.59 -7.82
N SER A 218 20.87 15.56 -7.07
CA SER A 218 20.55 14.16 -7.42
C SER A 218 19.06 13.91 -7.63
N ASN A 219 18.21 14.63 -6.90
CA ASN A 219 16.75 14.52 -6.97
C ASN A 219 16.16 14.99 -8.32
N ASP A 220 16.91 15.80 -9.08
CA ASP A 220 16.43 16.44 -10.31
C ASP A 220 17.12 15.89 -11.57
N ARG A 221 18.13 15.01 -11.41
CA ARG A 221 18.90 14.45 -12.53
C ARG A 221 18.13 13.57 -13.49
N GLY A 222 17.02 12.97 -13.03
CA GLY A 222 16.19 12.07 -13.83
C GLY A 222 14.98 12.74 -14.50
N ARG A 223 14.81 14.05 -14.33
CA ARG A 223 13.67 14.78 -14.94
C ARG A 223 14.00 15.08 -16.39
N VAL A 224 13.29 14.44 -17.31
CA VAL A 224 13.39 14.70 -18.75
C VAL A 224 12.73 16.04 -19.05
N HIS A 225 13.51 16.97 -19.58
CA HIS A 225 13.00 18.20 -20.12
C HIS A 225 12.58 17.94 -21.58
N GLY A 226 11.26 17.88 -21.82
CA GLY A 226 10.70 17.86 -23.17
C GLY A 226 10.78 19.23 -23.80
#